data_1f9f95f392dde4f6120323476889f845
#
_entry.id   1f9f95f392dde4f6120323476889f845
#
_cell.length_a   1.000
_cell.length_b   1.000
_cell.length_c   1.000
_cell.angle_alpha   90.00
_cell.angle_beta   90.00
_cell.angle_gamma   90.00
#
_symmetry.space_group_name_H-M   'P 1'
#
loop_
_entity.id
_entity.type
_entity.pdbx_description
1 polymer ?
#
loop_
_entity_poly.entity_id
_entity_poly.type
_entity_poly.pdbx_seq_one_letter_code
_entity_poly.pdbx_strand_id
1 'polypeptide(L)'
;RKPYLIVGALIAVAVMLLLPNAGNFTFGQSLFLGLNAAMWFGLFSLMFLDTSINIAMQPFKMMVGDMVNEEQKGLAYSIQSFLCNAGSLAGYIFPILFTWVGIANTAPEGVIPDSVKWSFYIGAAILMLCVLYTFVTVKELNPEEYAKFHGLDTKKDEKKQDASFIKLLIDAPSTFWTVG
;
A
#
# COMPACT_ATOMS: atom_id res chain seq x y z
N ARG A 1 -4.41 10.22 -10.64
CA ARG A 1 -4.16 9.37 -9.44
C ARG A 1 -3.80 7.92 -9.81
N LYS A 2 -4.43 7.34 -10.85
CA LYS A 2 -4.15 5.98 -11.36
C LYS A 2 -2.68 5.66 -11.61
N PRO A 3 -1.86 6.53 -12.25
CA PRO A 3 -0.46 6.19 -12.51
C PRO A 3 0.34 5.95 -11.23
N TYR A 4 0.08 6.72 -10.17
CA TYR A 4 0.75 6.53 -8.89
C TYR A 4 0.37 5.20 -8.22
N LEU A 5 -0.90 4.79 -8.32
CA LEU A 5 -1.38 3.50 -7.84
C LEU A 5 -0.63 2.35 -8.52
N ILE A 6 -0.51 2.40 -9.86
CA ILE A 6 0.17 1.35 -10.63
C ILE A 6 1.66 1.32 -10.30
N VAL A 7 2.34 2.46 -10.29
CA VAL A 7 3.77 2.53 -10.00
C VAL A 7 4.06 1.98 -8.60
N GLY A 8 3.30 2.42 -7.59
CA GLY A 8 3.44 1.91 -6.23
C GLY A 8 3.19 0.40 -6.14
N ALA A 9 2.15 -0.09 -6.80
CA ALA A 9 1.84 -1.53 -6.81
C ALA A 9 2.89 -2.36 -7.56
N LEU A 10 3.40 -1.88 -8.69
CA LEU A 10 4.46 -2.56 -9.44
C LEU A 10 5.74 -2.70 -8.62
N ILE A 11 6.14 -1.63 -7.93
CA ILE A 11 7.31 -1.65 -7.05
C ILE A 11 7.06 -2.63 -5.89
N ALA A 12 5.88 -2.58 -5.27
CA ALA A 12 5.53 -3.50 -4.19
C ALA A 12 5.57 -4.97 -4.64
N VAL A 13 4.99 -5.29 -5.80
CA VAL A 13 5.02 -6.64 -6.38
C VAL A 13 6.45 -7.08 -6.68
N ALA A 14 7.28 -6.21 -7.28
CA ALA A 14 8.68 -6.53 -7.54
C ALA A 14 9.43 -6.88 -6.25
N VAL A 15 9.24 -6.10 -5.19
CA VAL A 15 9.87 -6.38 -3.89
C VAL A 15 9.30 -7.66 -3.25
N MET A 16 8.00 -7.92 -3.35
CA MET A 16 7.37 -9.15 -2.87
C MET A 16 7.91 -10.41 -3.56
N LEU A 17 8.33 -10.30 -4.83
CA LEU A 17 8.97 -11.39 -5.55
C LEU A 17 10.46 -11.54 -5.21
N LEU A 18 11.15 -10.45 -4.92
CA LEU A 18 12.56 -10.44 -4.57
C LEU A 18 12.83 -10.91 -3.13
N LEU A 19 12.00 -10.48 -2.19
CA LEU A 19 12.20 -10.71 -0.76
C LEU A 19 12.33 -12.20 -0.39
N PRO A 20 11.45 -13.11 -0.85
CA PRO A 20 11.57 -14.54 -0.55
C PRO A 20 12.81 -15.19 -1.14
N ASN A 21 13.41 -14.58 -2.16
CA ASN A 21 14.61 -15.06 -2.82
C ASN A 21 15.90 -14.44 -2.26
N ALA A 22 15.81 -13.59 -1.23
CA ALA A 22 16.96 -12.92 -0.64
C ALA A 22 18.05 -13.90 -0.16
N GLY A 23 17.67 -15.09 0.34
CA GLY A 23 18.58 -16.12 0.76
C GLY A 23 19.38 -16.79 -0.37
N ASN A 24 18.94 -16.65 -1.63
CA ASN A 24 19.63 -17.21 -2.80
C ASN A 24 20.74 -16.28 -3.34
N PHE A 25 20.75 -15.03 -2.90
CA PHE A 25 21.80 -14.09 -3.28
C PHE A 25 23.04 -14.36 -2.42
N THR A 26 24.16 -14.71 -3.06
CA THR A 26 25.47 -14.84 -2.41
C THR A 26 26.02 -13.45 -2.07
N PHE A 27 25.55 -12.91 -0.96
CA PHE A 27 26.17 -11.72 -0.38
C PHE A 27 27.45 -12.16 0.35
N GLY A 28 28.58 -11.48 0.09
CA GLY A 28 29.81 -11.71 0.83
C GLY A 28 29.58 -11.63 2.35
N GLN A 29 30.33 -12.39 3.13
CA GLN A 29 30.22 -12.47 4.60
C GLN A 29 30.71 -11.21 5.34
N SER A 30 30.56 -10.03 4.77
CA SER A 30 30.91 -8.77 5.42
C SER A 30 29.86 -8.43 6.48
N LEU A 31 30.27 -8.46 7.73
CA LEU A 31 29.45 -8.00 8.86
C LEU A 31 29.57 -6.49 8.96
N PHE A 32 28.44 -5.78 8.80
CA PHE A 32 28.37 -4.35 9.06
C PHE A 32 27.34 -4.12 10.17
N LEU A 33 27.74 -3.45 11.26
CA LEU A 33 26.90 -3.23 12.46
C LEU A 33 26.31 -4.54 13.04
N GLY A 34 27.03 -5.66 12.95
CA GLY A 34 26.58 -6.96 13.46
C GLY A 34 25.54 -7.68 12.61
N LEU A 35 25.21 -7.17 11.43
CA LEU A 35 24.23 -7.75 10.50
C LEU A 35 24.92 -8.21 9.22
N ASN A 36 24.51 -9.38 8.70
CA ASN A 36 24.96 -9.89 7.41
C ASN A 36 24.36 -9.06 6.27
N ALA A 37 25.02 -9.03 5.12
CA ALA A 37 24.52 -8.34 3.94
C ALA A 37 23.11 -8.81 3.51
N ALA A 38 22.78 -10.09 3.69
CA ALA A 38 21.43 -10.61 3.45
C ALA A 38 20.37 -10.02 4.39
N MET A 39 20.73 -9.78 5.67
CA MET A 39 19.84 -9.15 6.63
C MET A 39 19.60 -7.67 6.29
N TRP A 40 20.64 -6.95 5.86
CA TRP A 40 20.53 -5.58 5.37
C TRP A 40 19.64 -5.51 4.12
N PHE A 41 19.84 -6.43 3.18
CA PHE A 41 18.99 -6.53 2.00
C PHE A 41 17.52 -6.76 2.37
N GLY A 42 17.26 -7.69 3.30
CA GLY A 42 15.90 -7.94 3.81
C GLY A 42 15.29 -6.70 4.46
N LEU A 43 16.04 -6.00 5.31
CA LEU A 43 15.60 -4.79 5.99
C LEU A 43 15.23 -3.69 4.97
N PHE A 44 16.11 -3.38 4.04
CA PHE A 44 15.83 -2.37 3.01
C PHE A 44 14.66 -2.78 2.11
N SER A 45 14.58 -4.05 1.72
CA SER A 45 13.47 -4.55 0.93
C SER A 45 12.13 -4.40 1.65
N LEU A 46 12.06 -4.67 2.95
CA LEU A 46 10.86 -4.44 3.76
C LEU A 46 10.51 -2.95 3.86
N MET A 47 11.49 -2.08 4.06
CA MET A 47 11.25 -0.63 4.06
C MET A 47 10.72 -0.14 2.70
N PHE A 48 11.27 -0.64 1.60
CA PHE A 48 10.79 -0.32 0.26
C PHE A 48 9.39 -0.86 0.01
N LEU A 49 9.08 -2.07 0.48
CA LEU A 49 7.76 -2.67 0.38
C LEU A 49 6.72 -1.83 1.13
N ASP A 50 7.00 -1.49 2.38
CA ASP A 50 6.11 -0.67 3.21
C ASP A 50 5.87 0.70 2.58
N THR A 51 6.93 1.38 2.16
CA THR A 51 6.84 2.68 1.48
C THR A 51 6.00 2.58 0.20
N SER A 52 6.22 1.54 -0.62
CA SER A 52 5.51 1.35 -1.89
C SER A 52 4.03 1.09 -1.68
N ILE A 53 3.67 0.28 -0.68
CA ILE A 53 2.27 0.02 -0.31
C ILE A 53 1.62 1.32 0.18
N ASN A 54 2.29 2.10 1.01
CA ASN A 54 1.77 3.37 1.51
C ASN A 54 1.57 4.39 0.37
N ILE A 55 2.50 4.47 -0.59
CA ILE A 55 2.35 5.31 -1.79
C ILE A 55 1.13 4.89 -2.63
N ALA A 56 0.89 3.59 -2.80
CA ALA A 56 -0.27 3.08 -3.53
C ALA A 56 -1.58 3.28 -2.76
N MET A 57 -1.56 3.16 -1.44
CA MET A 57 -2.74 3.24 -0.59
C MET A 57 -3.37 4.63 -0.56
N GLN A 58 -2.57 5.71 -0.61
CA GLN A 58 -3.09 7.08 -0.56
C GLN A 58 -3.98 7.43 -1.76
N PRO A 59 -3.55 7.22 -3.02
CA PRO A 59 -4.42 7.43 -4.17
C PRO A 59 -5.69 6.56 -4.12
N PHE A 60 -5.57 5.33 -3.63
CA PHE A 60 -6.72 4.43 -3.49
C PHE A 60 -7.76 4.98 -2.51
N LYS A 61 -7.36 5.41 -1.32
CA LYS A 61 -8.25 6.03 -0.33
C LYS A 61 -8.92 7.29 -0.88
N MET A 62 -8.16 8.12 -1.59
CA MET A 62 -8.68 9.33 -2.22
C MET A 62 -9.71 9.00 -3.30
N MET A 63 -9.46 7.98 -4.13
CA MET A 63 -10.42 7.54 -5.15
C MET A 63 -11.74 7.06 -4.53
N VAL A 64 -11.67 6.30 -3.44
CA VAL A 64 -12.89 5.86 -2.72
C VAL A 64 -13.69 7.07 -2.23
N GLY A 65 -13.02 8.08 -1.63
CA GLY A 65 -13.67 9.30 -1.17
C GLY A 65 -14.28 10.16 -2.27
N ASP A 66 -13.66 10.17 -3.47
CA ASP A 66 -14.13 10.95 -4.61
C ASP A 66 -15.35 10.33 -5.31
N MET A 67 -15.53 9.01 -5.21
CA MET A 67 -16.56 8.27 -5.92
C MET A 67 -17.87 8.11 -5.16
N VAL A 68 -17.92 8.54 -3.90
CA VAL A 68 -19.09 8.43 -3.04
C VAL A 68 -19.58 9.80 -2.58
N ASN A 69 -20.89 9.94 -2.37
CA ASN A 69 -21.48 11.14 -1.81
C ASN A 69 -21.04 11.33 -0.35
N GLU A 70 -21.08 12.57 0.13
CA GLU A 70 -20.69 12.94 1.51
C GLU A 70 -21.37 12.06 2.56
N GLU A 71 -22.67 11.77 2.40
CA GLU A 71 -23.46 10.94 3.31
C GLU A 71 -22.98 9.47 3.35
N GLN A 72 -22.40 8.97 2.26
CA GLN A 72 -21.96 7.59 2.11
C GLN A 72 -20.46 7.40 2.41
N LYS A 73 -19.69 8.47 2.57
CA LYS A 73 -18.25 8.40 2.83
C LYS A 73 -17.92 7.56 4.07
N GLY A 74 -18.67 7.75 5.16
CA GLY A 74 -18.49 6.98 6.38
C GLY A 74 -18.64 5.47 6.17
N LEU A 75 -19.68 5.06 5.45
CA LEU A 75 -19.94 3.67 5.12
C LEU A 75 -18.84 3.10 4.20
N ALA A 76 -18.44 3.84 3.17
CA ALA A 76 -17.40 3.42 2.23
C ALA A 76 -16.07 3.18 2.92
N TYR A 77 -15.63 4.09 3.79
CA TYR A 77 -14.40 3.91 4.56
C TYR A 77 -14.50 2.79 5.61
N SER A 78 -15.68 2.56 6.19
CA SER A 78 -15.91 1.44 7.10
C SER A 78 -15.78 0.09 6.38
N ILE A 79 -16.38 -0.03 5.19
CA ILE A 79 -16.24 -1.23 4.33
C ILE A 79 -14.78 -1.43 3.93
N GLN A 80 -14.09 -0.36 3.51
CA GLN A 80 -12.67 -0.42 3.17
C GLN A 80 -11.84 -0.93 4.35
N SER A 81 -12.05 -0.39 5.55
CA SER A 81 -11.34 -0.80 6.77
C SER A 81 -11.64 -2.26 7.13
N PHE A 82 -12.89 -2.68 6.99
CA PHE A 82 -13.28 -4.07 7.20
C PHE A 82 -12.54 -5.01 6.24
N LEU A 83 -12.51 -4.69 4.94
CA LEU A 83 -11.81 -5.48 3.93
C LEU A 83 -10.29 -5.53 4.17
N CYS A 84 -9.68 -4.43 4.59
CA CYS A 84 -8.27 -4.39 4.95
C CYS A 84 -7.97 -5.32 6.13
N ASN A 85 -8.78 -5.27 7.18
CA ASN A 85 -8.62 -6.15 8.34
C ASN A 85 -8.88 -7.63 8.00
N ALA A 86 -9.89 -7.91 7.17
CA ALA A 86 -10.15 -9.26 6.68
C ALA A 86 -8.97 -9.80 5.83
N GLY A 87 -8.37 -8.95 5.00
CA GLY A 87 -7.16 -9.29 4.24
C GLY A 87 -5.96 -9.58 5.13
N SER A 88 -5.76 -8.79 6.18
CA SER A 88 -4.71 -9.03 7.17
C SER A 88 -4.91 -10.36 7.88
N LEU A 89 -6.13 -10.66 8.29
CA LEU A 89 -6.47 -11.94 8.93
C LEU A 89 -6.21 -13.12 7.98
N ALA A 90 -6.60 -13.00 6.72
CA ALA A 90 -6.31 -14.01 5.70
C ALA A 90 -4.79 -14.22 5.54
N GLY A 91 -3.99 -13.14 5.55
CA GLY A 91 -2.54 -13.21 5.50
C GLY A 91 -1.92 -14.02 6.64
N TYR A 92 -2.46 -13.91 7.85
CA TYR A 92 -2.02 -14.73 8.99
C TYR A 92 -2.43 -16.19 8.87
N ILE A 93 -3.57 -16.47 8.23
CA ILE A 93 -4.09 -17.84 8.08
C ILE A 93 -3.37 -18.60 6.96
N PHE A 94 -2.88 -17.95 5.92
CA PHE A 94 -2.23 -18.60 4.77
C PHE A 94 -1.10 -19.56 5.13
N PRO A 95 -0.11 -19.21 5.99
CA PRO A 95 0.94 -20.14 6.36
C PRO A 95 0.41 -21.41 7.04
N ILE A 96 -0.69 -21.29 7.82
CA ILE A 96 -1.32 -22.42 8.48
C ILE A 96 -2.01 -23.33 7.47
N LEU A 97 -2.74 -22.74 6.51
CA LEU A 97 -3.39 -23.49 5.43
C LEU A 97 -2.37 -24.25 4.58
N PHE A 98 -1.23 -23.63 4.30
CA PHE A 98 -0.17 -24.29 3.52
C PHE A 98 0.43 -25.48 4.26
N THR A 99 0.54 -25.39 5.59
CA THR A 99 0.98 -26.53 6.40
C THR A 99 0.01 -27.71 6.29
N TRP A 100 -1.30 -27.45 6.22
CA TRP A 100 -2.31 -28.49 6.04
C TRP A 100 -2.25 -29.16 4.65
N VAL A 101 -1.83 -28.42 3.64
CA VAL A 101 -1.63 -28.93 2.28
C VAL A 101 -0.28 -29.67 2.15
N GLY A 102 0.53 -29.71 3.22
CA GLY A 102 1.82 -30.43 3.21
C GLY A 102 3.02 -29.57 2.81
N ILE A 103 2.86 -28.24 2.72
CA ILE A 103 3.98 -27.32 2.46
C ILE A 103 4.67 -27.04 3.81
N ALA A 104 5.98 -27.26 3.86
CA ALA A 104 6.76 -27.09 5.09
C ALA A 104 6.73 -25.62 5.56
N ASN A 105 6.33 -25.41 6.82
CA ASN A 105 6.36 -24.11 7.49
C ASN A 105 7.62 -23.91 8.33
N THR A 106 8.50 -24.92 8.36
CA THR A 106 9.79 -24.88 9.05
C THR A 106 10.92 -25.07 8.06
N ALA A 107 12.00 -24.31 8.26
CA ALA A 107 13.21 -24.42 7.44
C ALA A 107 14.44 -24.38 8.37
N PRO A 108 15.61 -24.88 7.93
CA PRO A 108 16.88 -24.72 8.63
C PRO A 108 17.21 -23.24 8.86
N GLU A 109 18.09 -22.96 9.83
CA GLU A 109 18.53 -21.59 10.10
C GLU A 109 19.08 -20.92 8.84
N GLY A 110 18.62 -19.71 8.56
CA GLY A 110 19.02 -18.92 7.38
C GLY A 110 18.25 -19.21 6.09
N VAL A 111 17.29 -20.14 6.10
CA VAL A 111 16.44 -20.46 4.94
C VAL A 111 15.01 -20.04 5.20
N ILE A 112 14.40 -19.34 4.22
CA ILE A 112 12.99 -18.92 4.32
C ILE A 112 12.10 -20.14 4.04
N PRO A 113 11.10 -20.45 4.93
CA PRO A 113 10.17 -21.56 4.71
C PRO A 113 9.38 -21.41 3.39
N ASP A 114 9.10 -22.53 2.74
CA ASP A 114 8.39 -22.51 1.46
C ASP A 114 6.95 -21.99 1.59
N SER A 115 6.28 -22.21 2.72
CA SER A 115 4.98 -21.62 3.02
C SER A 115 5.00 -20.09 2.96
N VAL A 116 6.06 -19.47 3.45
CA VAL A 116 6.26 -18.01 3.41
C VAL A 116 6.49 -17.55 1.97
N LYS A 117 7.34 -18.24 1.21
CA LYS A 117 7.59 -17.92 -0.21
C LYS A 117 6.30 -17.94 -1.02
N TRP A 118 5.50 -19.00 -0.87
CA TRP A 118 4.21 -19.12 -1.55
C TRP A 118 3.21 -18.04 -1.12
N SER A 119 3.19 -17.67 0.17
CA SER A 119 2.35 -16.57 0.66
C SER A 119 2.69 -15.25 -0.04
N PHE A 120 3.98 -14.94 -0.21
CA PHE A 120 4.42 -13.74 -0.92
C PHE A 120 4.04 -13.77 -2.40
N TYR A 121 4.22 -14.92 -3.08
CA TYR A 121 3.89 -15.04 -4.51
C TYR A 121 2.40 -14.92 -4.77
N ILE A 122 1.57 -15.57 -3.97
CA ILE A 122 0.10 -15.48 -4.06
C ILE A 122 -0.36 -14.06 -3.71
N GLY A 123 0.19 -13.46 -2.65
CA GLY A 123 -0.11 -12.08 -2.28
C GLY A 123 0.25 -11.09 -3.40
N ALA A 124 1.41 -11.26 -4.03
CA ALA A 124 1.84 -10.44 -5.17
C ALA A 124 0.89 -10.59 -6.38
N ALA A 125 0.47 -11.82 -6.68
CA ALA A 125 -0.47 -12.10 -7.77
C ALA A 125 -1.85 -11.47 -7.50
N ILE A 126 -2.39 -11.61 -6.28
CA ILE A 126 -3.65 -11.00 -5.87
C ILE A 126 -3.58 -9.48 -5.96
N LEU A 127 -2.50 -8.87 -5.41
CA LEU A 127 -2.30 -7.43 -5.47
C LEU A 127 -2.28 -6.92 -6.91
N MET A 128 -1.55 -7.60 -7.80
CA MET A 128 -1.47 -7.21 -9.21
C MET A 128 -2.83 -7.32 -9.89
N LEU A 129 -3.56 -8.41 -9.68
CA LEU A 129 -4.90 -8.60 -10.27
C LEU A 129 -5.88 -7.52 -9.77
N CYS A 130 -5.89 -7.23 -8.47
CA CYS A 130 -6.76 -6.20 -7.89
C CYS A 130 -6.43 -4.81 -8.44
N VAL A 131 -5.15 -4.46 -8.57
CA VAL A 131 -4.73 -3.16 -9.10
C VAL A 131 -5.07 -3.04 -10.58
N LEU A 132 -4.84 -4.08 -11.38
CA LEU A 132 -5.21 -4.10 -12.80
C LEU A 132 -6.74 -3.99 -12.96
N TYR A 133 -7.51 -4.73 -12.18
CA TYR A 133 -8.97 -4.64 -12.18
C TYR A 133 -9.43 -3.21 -11.86
N THR A 134 -8.88 -2.62 -10.81
CA THR A 134 -9.19 -1.23 -10.41
C THR A 134 -8.83 -0.25 -11.52
N PHE A 135 -7.67 -0.43 -12.16
CA PHE A 135 -7.22 0.45 -13.25
C PHE A 135 -8.15 0.43 -14.45
N VAL A 136 -8.64 -0.76 -14.82
CA VAL A 136 -9.54 -0.93 -15.97
C VAL A 136 -10.95 -0.46 -15.65
N THR A 137 -11.47 -0.83 -14.47
CA THR A 137 -12.89 -0.66 -14.14
C THR A 137 -13.21 0.74 -13.61
N VAL A 138 -12.32 1.31 -12.78
CA VAL A 138 -12.57 2.60 -12.15
C VAL A 138 -12.25 3.74 -13.11
N LYS A 139 -13.20 4.63 -13.37
CA LYS A 139 -12.97 5.90 -14.09
C LYS A 139 -12.59 6.98 -13.08
N GLU A 140 -11.49 7.69 -13.32
CA GLU A 140 -11.22 8.93 -12.59
C GLU A 140 -12.17 10.01 -13.07
N LEU A 141 -12.81 10.69 -12.13
CA LEU A 141 -13.62 11.88 -12.43
C LEU A 141 -12.70 13.02 -12.87
N ASN A 142 -13.03 13.67 -13.98
CA ASN A 142 -12.38 14.91 -14.37
C ASN A 142 -12.70 16.01 -13.35
N PRO A 143 -11.85 17.04 -13.18
CA PRO A 143 -12.08 18.12 -12.22
C PRO A 143 -13.47 18.77 -12.34
N GLU A 144 -13.98 18.90 -13.57
CA GLU A 144 -15.31 19.44 -13.83
C GLU A 144 -16.44 18.47 -13.43
N GLU A 145 -16.25 17.17 -13.68
CA GLU A 145 -17.19 16.13 -13.28
C GLU A 145 -17.22 15.97 -11.75
N TYR A 146 -16.03 16.05 -11.14
CA TYR A 146 -15.90 16.03 -9.68
C TYR A 146 -16.63 17.20 -9.03
N ALA A 147 -16.46 18.43 -9.55
CA ALA A 147 -17.13 19.62 -9.06
C ALA A 147 -18.66 19.51 -9.19
N LYS A 148 -19.15 18.99 -10.33
CA LYS A 148 -20.59 18.75 -10.54
C LYS A 148 -21.13 17.68 -9.59
N PHE A 149 -20.38 16.61 -9.37
CA PHE A 149 -20.82 15.49 -8.52
C PHE A 149 -20.89 15.91 -7.03
N HIS A 150 -19.97 16.76 -6.59
CA HIS A 150 -19.93 17.26 -5.20
C HIS A 150 -20.61 18.63 -5.00
N GLY A 151 -21.25 19.21 -6.05
CA GLY A 151 -21.94 20.50 -5.95
C GLY A 151 -20.99 21.67 -5.65
N LEU A 152 -19.72 21.58 -6.04
CA LEU A 152 -18.69 22.59 -5.80
C LEU A 152 -18.69 23.63 -6.93
N ASP A 153 -18.68 24.92 -6.57
CA ASP A 153 -18.47 26.02 -7.52
C ASP A 153 -17.00 26.10 -7.94
N THR A 154 -16.68 25.64 -9.14
CA THR A 154 -15.34 25.60 -9.71
C THR A 154 -14.58 26.92 -9.64
N LYS A 155 -15.27 28.05 -9.63
CA LYS A 155 -14.64 29.40 -9.60
C LYS A 155 -14.12 29.84 -8.22
N LYS A 156 -14.53 29.20 -7.13
CA LYS A 156 -14.06 29.55 -5.77
C LYS A 156 -12.83 28.75 -5.33
N ASP A 157 -12.64 27.56 -5.89
CA ASP A 157 -11.58 26.66 -5.46
C ASP A 157 -10.25 26.87 -6.18
N GLU A 158 -10.24 27.43 -7.40
CA GLU A 158 -9.01 27.82 -8.08
C GLU A 158 -8.20 28.89 -7.30
N LYS A 159 -8.88 29.81 -6.60
CA LYS A 159 -8.20 30.80 -5.75
C LYS A 159 -7.59 30.26 -4.47
N LYS A 160 -7.99 29.05 -4.04
CA LYS A 160 -7.41 28.41 -2.83
C LYS A 160 -6.19 27.54 -3.12
N GLN A 161 -6.00 27.10 -4.37
CA GLN A 161 -4.86 26.27 -4.74
C GLN A 161 -3.51 27.03 -4.82
N ASP A 162 -3.56 28.35 -4.96
CA ASP A 162 -2.34 29.20 -5.00
C ASP A 162 -1.81 29.60 -3.60
N ALA A 163 -2.46 29.15 -2.52
CA ALA A 163 -1.94 29.38 -1.19
C ALA A 163 -0.66 28.54 -0.98
N SER A 164 0.48 29.22 -0.84
CA SER A 164 1.75 28.58 -0.50
C SER A 164 1.58 27.68 0.72
N PHE A 165 2.13 26.45 0.68
CA PHE A 165 2.07 25.47 1.77
C PHE A 165 2.48 26.08 3.13
N ILE A 166 3.45 27.00 3.13
CA ILE A 166 3.90 27.75 4.31
C ILE A 166 2.76 28.62 4.85
N LYS A 167 1.99 29.26 3.99
CA LYS A 167 0.86 30.12 4.41
C LYS A 167 -0.29 29.29 5.01
N LEU A 168 -0.57 28.11 4.45
CA LEU A 168 -1.54 27.16 5.01
C LEU A 168 -1.12 26.64 6.40
N LEU A 169 0.20 26.44 6.63
CA LEU A 169 0.73 26.05 7.93
C LEU A 169 0.63 27.19 8.96
N ILE A 170 0.86 28.43 8.56
CA ILE A 170 0.81 29.60 9.46
C ILE A 170 -0.66 29.93 9.83
N ASP A 171 -1.57 29.81 8.87
CA ASP A 171 -3.01 30.09 9.05
C ASP A 171 -3.77 28.89 9.68
N ALA A 172 -3.07 27.78 9.97
CA ALA A 172 -3.67 26.60 10.60
C ALA A 172 -4.24 26.97 11.99
N PRO A 173 -5.48 26.56 12.32
CA PRO A 173 -6.08 26.81 13.62
C PRO A 173 -5.20 26.36 14.76
N SER A 174 -5.14 27.10 15.87
CA SER A 174 -4.31 26.76 17.03
C SER A 174 -4.55 25.35 17.57
N THR A 175 -5.75 24.81 17.37
CA THR A 175 -6.10 23.42 17.69
C THR A 175 -5.28 22.39 16.91
N PHE A 176 -4.77 22.74 15.72
CA PHE A 176 -3.90 21.83 14.94
C PHE A 176 -2.56 21.59 15.63
N TRP A 177 -2.03 22.60 16.35
CA TRP A 177 -0.73 22.55 17.05
C TRP A 177 -0.83 22.00 18.48
N THR A 178 -2.04 21.87 19.04
CA THR A 178 -2.28 21.45 20.43
C THR A 178 -2.64 19.95 20.56
N VAL A 179 -2.85 19.24 19.43
CA VAL A 179 -3.19 17.81 19.38
C VAL A 179 -1.93 17.04 18.92
N GLY A 180 -0.83 17.16 19.63
CA GLY A 180 0.41 16.43 19.42
C GLY A 180 0.87 15.78 20.71
#